data_6f4f169660b1f5cd378af98a782c4fb5
#
_entry.id   6f4f169660b1f5cd378af98a782c4fb5
#
_cell.length_a   1.000
_cell.length_b   1.000
_cell.length_c   1.000
_cell.angle_alpha   90.00
_cell.angle_beta   90.00
_cell.angle_gamma   90.00
#
_symmetry.space_group_name_H-M   'P 1'
#
loop_
_entity.id
_entity.type
_entity.pdbx_description
1 polymer ?
#
loop_
_entity_poly.entity_id
_entity_poly.type
_entity_poly.pdbx_seq_one_letter_code
_entity_poly.pdbx_strand_id
1 'polypeptide(L)'
;RFGYKIRTGGSKTDVSKSINRLLSDIEGKKEQNLIETVSLRAMQKARYSIYNIGHYGLAFDFYTHFTSPIRRYPDLQIHRIIKENLRGRLNENRIEHYDKILPEVAKQCSDRERLAEETEREVVKMKKAEYMRMHIGEEYEGVISGVTKWGIYVELPNTVEGLVIMF
;
A
#
# COMPACT_ATOMS: atom_id res chain seq x y z
N ARG A 1 -20.11 -13.92 -9.41
CA ARG A 1 -20.18 -12.56 -10.01
C ARG A 1 -21.25 -11.77 -9.25
N PHE A 2 -20.86 -10.72 -8.56
CA PHE A 2 -21.78 -9.87 -7.78
C PHE A 2 -22.53 -8.81 -8.62
N GLY A 3 -22.27 -8.74 -9.95
CA GLY A 3 -22.97 -7.85 -10.87
C GLY A 3 -22.50 -6.39 -10.89
N TYR A 4 -21.52 -6.02 -10.06
CA TYR A 4 -20.97 -4.66 -10.06
C TYR A 4 -20.13 -4.39 -11.31
N LYS A 5 -20.24 -3.17 -11.82
CA LYS A 5 -19.50 -2.71 -13.01
C LYS A 5 -18.56 -1.59 -12.62
N ILE A 6 -17.28 -1.75 -12.94
CA ILE A 6 -16.25 -0.71 -12.79
C ILE A 6 -15.88 -0.21 -14.18
N ARG A 7 -15.78 1.10 -14.34
CA ARG A 7 -15.27 1.72 -15.55
C ARG A 7 -13.75 1.72 -15.48
N THR A 8 -13.10 0.98 -16.35
CA THR A 8 -11.62 0.84 -16.37
C THR A 8 -10.95 1.72 -17.43
N GLY A 9 -11.74 2.42 -18.27
CA GLY A 9 -11.26 3.33 -19.31
C GLY A 9 -11.75 4.75 -19.10
N GLY A 10 -11.07 5.72 -19.70
CA GLY A 10 -11.32 7.14 -19.56
C GLY A 10 -10.23 7.89 -18.80
N SER A 11 -10.54 9.07 -18.28
CA SER A 11 -9.60 9.84 -17.47
C SER A 11 -9.37 9.18 -16.10
N LYS A 12 -8.25 9.53 -15.44
CA LYS A 12 -7.97 9.09 -14.05
C LYS A 12 -9.14 9.43 -13.12
N THR A 13 -9.76 10.59 -13.33
CA THR A 13 -10.92 11.08 -12.56
C THR A 13 -12.16 10.20 -12.74
N ASP A 14 -12.39 9.66 -13.96
CA ASP A 14 -13.54 8.80 -14.24
C ASP A 14 -13.40 7.44 -13.56
N VAL A 15 -12.19 6.88 -13.59
CA VAL A 15 -11.88 5.62 -12.89
C VAL A 15 -12.07 5.79 -11.38
N SER A 16 -11.57 6.90 -10.81
CA SER A 16 -11.71 7.24 -9.40
C SER A 16 -13.17 7.33 -8.96
N LYS A 17 -13.97 8.09 -9.72
CA LYS A 17 -15.41 8.23 -9.46
C LYS A 17 -16.12 6.88 -9.54
N SER A 18 -15.71 6.01 -10.49
CA SER A 18 -16.29 4.68 -10.64
C SER A 18 -15.97 3.76 -9.45
N ILE A 19 -14.74 3.83 -8.93
CA ILE A 19 -14.34 3.08 -7.73
C ILE A 19 -15.06 3.60 -6.49
N ASN A 20 -15.12 4.92 -6.28
CA ASN A 20 -15.82 5.50 -5.15
C ASN A 20 -17.32 5.15 -5.17
N ARG A 21 -17.94 5.15 -6.34
CA ARG A 21 -19.32 4.72 -6.49
C ARG A 21 -19.48 3.24 -6.12
N LEU A 22 -18.58 2.37 -6.59
CA LEU A 22 -18.60 0.97 -6.21
C LEU A 22 -18.51 0.80 -4.70
N LEU A 23 -17.58 1.50 -4.03
CA LEU A 23 -17.40 1.42 -2.58
C LEU A 23 -18.66 1.88 -1.83
N SER A 24 -19.32 2.94 -2.28
CA SER A 24 -20.62 3.36 -1.72
C SER A 24 -21.74 2.33 -1.99
N ASP A 25 -21.76 1.73 -3.17
CA ASP A 25 -22.80 0.75 -3.55
C ASP A 25 -22.71 -0.56 -2.76
N ILE A 26 -21.56 -0.89 -2.19
CA ILE A 26 -21.34 -2.12 -1.41
C ILE A 26 -21.40 -1.92 0.10
N GLU A 27 -21.51 -0.69 0.56
CA GLU A 27 -21.56 -0.36 1.98
C GLU A 27 -22.68 -1.11 2.72
N GLY A 28 -22.34 -1.79 3.80
CA GLY A 28 -23.25 -2.62 4.60
C GLY A 28 -23.67 -3.95 3.97
N LYS A 29 -23.15 -4.32 2.79
CA LYS A 29 -23.46 -5.61 2.15
C LYS A 29 -22.49 -6.72 2.58
N LYS A 30 -22.94 -7.97 2.48
CA LYS A 30 -22.13 -9.14 2.88
C LYS A 30 -20.82 -9.27 2.13
N GLU A 31 -20.78 -8.81 0.86
CA GLU A 31 -19.63 -8.84 -0.02
C GLU A 31 -18.68 -7.64 0.12
N GLN A 32 -18.97 -6.68 1.00
CA GLN A 32 -18.19 -5.45 1.17
C GLN A 32 -16.71 -5.73 1.38
N ASN A 33 -16.35 -6.51 2.40
CA ASN A 33 -14.95 -6.81 2.74
C ASN A 33 -14.20 -7.46 1.58
N LEU A 34 -14.85 -8.37 0.86
CA LEU A 34 -14.25 -9.06 -0.28
C LEU A 34 -13.95 -8.06 -1.41
N ILE A 35 -14.92 -7.22 -1.77
CA ILE A 35 -14.78 -6.27 -2.87
C ILE A 35 -13.77 -5.17 -2.51
N GLU A 36 -13.78 -4.67 -1.28
CA GLU A 36 -12.77 -3.71 -0.79
C GLU A 36 -11.36 -4.30 -0.87
N THR A 37 -11.17 -5.52 -0.40
CA THR A 37 -9.88 -6.22 -0.45
C THR A 37 -9.38 -6.41 -1.88
N VAL A 38 -10.25 -6.86 -2.79
CA VAL A 38 -9.90 -7.03 -4.21
C VAL A 38 -9.60 -5.70 -4.86
N SER A 39 -10.36 -4.66 -4.57
CA SER A 39 -10.13 -3.30 -5.08
C SER A 39 -8.79 -2.75 -4.63
N LEU A 40 -8.45 -2.89 -3.35
CA LEU A 40 -7.14 -2.48 -2.80
C LEU A 40 -5.98 -3.25 -3.45
N ARG A 41 -6.12 -4.55 -3.65
CA ARG A 41 -5.10 -5.38 -4.32
C ARG A 41 -4.89 -5.02 -5.80
N ALA A 42 -5.94 -4.52 -6.45
CA ALA A 42 -5.87 -4.08 -7.85
C ALA A 42 -5.23 -2.69 -8.02
N MET A 43 -5.15 -1.89 -6.96
CA MET A 43 -4.50 -0.58 -7.01
C MET A 43 -2.98 -0.73 -7.07
N GLN A 44 -2.35 0.17 -7.82
CA GLN A 44 -0.89 0.26 -7.83
C GLN A 44 -0.40 0.76 -6.46
N LYS A 45 0.65 0.12 -5.95
CA LYS A 45 1.33 0.62 -4.75
C LYS A 45 1.91 2.01 -5.00
N ALA A 46 1.83 2.87 -3.99
CA ALA A 46 2.49 4.16 -3.99
C ALA A 46 4.00 3.99 -4.16
N ARG A 47 4.62 4.93 -4.87
CA ARG A 47 6.08 4.96 -5.06
C ARG A 47 6.56 6.40 -5.07
N TYR A 48 7.79 6.61 -4.67
CA TYR A 48 8.47 7.89 -4.86
C TYR A 48 8.79 8.10 -6.34
N SER A 49 8.59 9.30 -6.82
CA SER A 49 8.83 9.69 -8.22
C SER A 49 9.33 11.13 -8.26
N ILE A 50 10.22 11.41 -9.20
CA ILE A 50 10.63 12.78 -9.51
C ILE A 50 9.58 13.54 -10.33
N TYR A 51 8.64 12.81 -10.93
CA TYR A 51 7.55 13.40 -11.70
C TYR A 51 6.35 13.61 -10.79
N ASN A 52 5.82 14.84 -10.81
CA ASN A 52 4.57 15.12 -10.12
C ASN A 52 3.40 14.53 -10.91
N ILE A 53 2.78 13.52 -10.33
CA ILE A 53 1.57 12.86 -10.86
C ILE A 53 0.34 13.12 -9.99
N GLY A 54 0.48 14.00 -8.98
CA GLY A 54 -0.52 14.22 -7.95
C GLY A 54 -0.65 13.06 -6.97
N HIS A 55 -1.57 13.17 -6.06
CA HIS A 55 -1.92 12.10 -5.12
C HIS A 55 -3.38 11.71 -5.29
N TYR A 56 -3.61 10.53 -5.86
CA TYR A 56 -4.96 10.06 -6.19
C TYR A 56 -5.90 9.99 -4.97
N GLY A 57 -5.45 9.35 -3.88
CA GLY A 57 -6.30 9.12 -2.71
C GLY A 57 -6.59 10.39 -1.88
N LEU A 58 -5.73 11.43 -1.96
CA LEU A 58 -5.93 12.71 -1.29
C LEU A 58 -6.49 13.79 -2.21
N ALA A 59 -6.64 13.50 -3.51
CA ALA A 59 -7.09 14.44 -4.54
C ALA A 59 -6.25 15.74 -4.59
N PHE A 60 -4.93 15.64 -4.36
CA PHE A 60 -4.01 16.77 -4.47
C PHE A 60 -3.28 16.76 -5.81
N ASP A 61 -3.18 17.91 -6.46
CA ASP A 61 -2.39 18.10 -7.67
C ASP A 61 -0.88 18.04 -7.40
N PHE A 62 -0.46 18.47 -6.22
CA PHE A 62 0.92 18.45 -5.76
C PHE A 62 0.98 17.77 -4.39
N TYR A 63 1.84 16.78 -4.26
CA TYR A 63 2.03 16.07 -3.01
C TYR A 63 3.46 15.55 -2.87
N THR A 64 4.00 15.69 -1.67
CA THR A 64 5.23 15.03 -1.28
C THR A 64 5.21 14.68 0.20
N HIS A 65 5.92 13.64 0.58
CA HIS A 65 6.20 13.37 1.97
C HIS A 65 7.13 14.44 2.53
N PHE A 66 6.86 14.95 3.72
CA PHE A 66 7.61 16.05 4.32
C PHE A 66 7.83 15.94 5.83
N THR A 67 6.92 15.29 6.55
CA THR A 67 6.80 15.43 8.01
C THR A 67 7.60 14.43 8.82
N SER A 68 8.29 13.47 8.20
CA SER A 68 9.01 12.39 8.91
C SER A 68 10.46 12.21 8.43
N PRO A 69 11.32 13.27 8.45
CA PRO A 69 12.68 13.21 7.91
C PRO A 69 13.64 12.29 8.68
N ILE A 70 13.27 11.89 9.92
CA ILE A 70 14.08 10.97 10.74
C ILE A 70 14.03 9.54 10.17
N ARG A 71 12.87 9.10 9.68
CA ARG A 71 12.65 7.73 9.21
C ARG A 71 12.42 7.59 7.71
N ARG A 72 12.17 8.68 7.00
CA ARG A 72 11.97 8.70 5.55
C ARG A 72 12.98 9.60 4.87
N TYR A 73 13.88 9.00 4.12
CA TYR A 73 14.92 9.73 3.40
C TYR A 73 14.37 10.74 2.36
N PRO A 74 13.28 10.47 1.63
CA PRO A 74 12.67 11.47 0.75
C PRO A 74 12.29 12.76 1.46
N ASP A 75 11.72 12.67 2.66
CA ASP A 75 11.38 13.86 3.48
C ASP A 75 12.65 14.66 3.80
N LEU A 76 13.72 13.98 4.25
CA LEU A 76 15.00 14.63 4.53
C LEU A 76 15.58 15.31 3.29
N GLN A 77 15.46 14.66 2.13
CA GLN A 77 15.96 15.19 0.86
C GLN A 77 15.17 16.45 0.45
N ILE A 78 13.85 16.46 0.59
CA ILE A 78 13.02 17.66 0.36
C ILE A 78 13.41 18.79 1.31
N HIS A 79 13.64 18.51 2.59
CA HIS A 79 14.14 19.52 3.55
C HIS A 79 15.48 20.13 3.11
N ARG A 80 16.40 19.33 2.59
CA ARG A 80 17.69 19.81 2.08
C ARG A 80 17.51 20.73 0.87
N ILE A 81 16.72 20.33 -0.11
CA ILE A 81 16.43 21.11 -1.31
C ILE A 81 15.78 22.45 -0.95
N ILE A 82 14.77 22.42 -0.07
CA ILE A 82 14.10 23.65 0.38
C ILE A 82 15.08 24.58 1.08
N LYS A 83 15.95 24.07 1.97
CA LYS A 83 16.97 24.89 2.64
C LYS A 83 17.97 25.50 1.68
N GLU A 84 18.37 24.77 0.64
CA GLU A 84 19.25 25.33 -0.39
C GLU A 84 18.53 26.43 -1.18
N ASN A 85 17.27 26.22 -1.55
CA ASN A 85 16.47 27.23 -2.24
C ASN A 85 16.29 28.51 -1.40
N LEU A 86 15.88 28.38 -0.12
CA LEU A 86 15.69 29.51 0.78
C LEU A 86 16.96 30.31 1.04
N ARG A 87 18.13 29.67 0.91
CA ARG A 87 19.44 30.31 1.05
C ARG A 87 20.01 30.87 -0.26
N GLY A 88 19.22 30.80 -1.36
CA GLY A 88 19.68 31.22 -2.68
C GLY A 88 20.82 30.36 -3.26
N ARG A 89 20.97 29.13 -2.78
CA ARG A 89 22.05 28.21 -3.19
C ARG A 89 21.62 27.19 -4.25
N LEU A 90 20.34 27.13 -4.58
CA LEU A 90 19.80 26.23 -5.60
C LEU A 90 20.02 26.85 -6.99
N ASN A 91 21.28 26.83 -7.45
CA ASN A 91 21.67 27.27 -8.78
C ASN A 91 21.57 26.14 -9.82
N GLU A 92 21.81 26.43 -11.10
CA GLU A 92 21.73 25.47 -12.21
C GLU A 92 22.55 24.19 -11.96
N ASN A 93 23.81 24.33 -11.48
CA ASN A 93 24.65 23.17 -11.16
C ASN A 93 24.05 22.29 -10.08
N ARG A 94 23.36 22.88 -9.09
CA ARG A 94 22.68 22.12 -8.03
C ARG A 94 21.41 21.44 -8.54
N ILE A 95 20.67 22.10 -9.41
CA ILE A 95 19.49 21.51 -10.08
C ILE A 95 19.94 20.30 -10.92
N GLU A 96 20.97 20.45 -11.76
CA GLU A 96 21.53 19.37 -12.56
C GLU A 96 22.01 18.19 -11.69
N HIS A 97 22.65 18.50 -10.54
CA HIS A 97 23.04 17.47 -9.58
C HIS A 97 21.83 16.69 -9.06
N TYR A 98 20.75 17.38 -8.66
CA TYR A 98 19.54 16.73 -8.17
C TYR A 98 18.83 15.93 -9.27
N ASP A 99 18.78 16.43 -10.49
CA ASP A 99 18.20 15.72 -11.63
C ASP A 99 18.92 14.40 -11.90
N LYS A 100 20.22 14.33 -11.67
CA LYS A 100 21.03 13.12 -11.81
C LYS A 100 20.79 12.10 -10.69
N ILE A 101 20.69 12.56 -9.43
CA ILE A 101 20.66 11.64 -8.29
C ILE A 101 19.24 11.24 -7.87
N LEU A 102 18.25 12.13 -8.00
CA LEU A 102 16.91 11.91 -7.47
C LEU A 102 16.18 10.71 -8.09
N PRO A 103 16.33 10.37 -9.39
CA PRO A 103 15.70 9.17 -9.95
C PRO A 103 16.11 7.88 -9.22
N GLU A 104 17.41 7.71 -8.97
CA GLU A 104 17.93 6.54 -8.25
C GLU A 104 17.54 6.57 -6.77
N VAL A 105 17.60 7.72 -6.13
CA VAL A 105 17.14 7.91 -4.75
C VAL A 105 15.66 7.54 -4.61
N ALA A 106 14.80 8.02 -5.51
CA ALA A 106 13.36 7.71 -5.47
C ALA A 106 13.10 6.21 -5.65
N LYS A 107 13.81 5.55 -6.57
CA LYS A 107 13.73 4.12 -6.79
C LYS A 107 14.17 3.35 -5.54
N GLN A 108 15.35 3.65 -5.01
CA GLN A 108 15.89 2.99 -3.83
C GLN A 108 14.98 3.14 -2.60
N CYS A 109 14.44 4.35 -2.39
CA CYS A 109 13.51 4.60 -1.29
C CYS A 109 12.23 3.78 -1.44
N SER A 110 11.67 3.69 -2.65
CA SER A 110 10.48 2.87 -2.93
C SER A 110 10.74 1.38 -2.69
N ASP A 111 11.89 0.88 -3.10
CA ASP A 111 12.27 -0.53 -2.91
C ASP A 111 12.51 -0.84 -1.43
N ARG A 112 13.14 0.06 -0.68
CA ARG A 112 13.38 -0.11 0.76
C ARG A 112 12.10 -0.03 1.58
N GLU A 113 11.18 0.86 1.23
CA GLU A 113 9.88 0.96 1.90
C GLU A 113 9.07 -0.33 1.70
N ARG A 114 9.06 -0.86 0.47
CA ARG A 114 8.42 -2.15 0.18
C ARG A 114 9.04 -3.30 0.96
N LEU A 115 10.36 -3.36 1.01
CA LEU A 115 11.07 -4.38 1.79
C LEU A 115 10.76 -4.28 3.29
N ALA A 116 10.70 -3.07 3.84
CA ALA A 116 10.33 -2.84 5.24
C ALA A 116 8.90 -3.32 5.52
N GLU A 117 7.95 -2.99 4.66
CA GLU A 117 6.55 -3.45 4.75
C GLU A 117 6.43 -4.98 4.67
N GLU A 118 7.18 -5.61 3.77
CA GLU A 118 7.22 -7.08 3.64
C GLU A 118 7.82 -7.72 4.90
N THR A 119 8.92 -7.17 5.41
CA THR A 119 9.57 -7.65 6.64
C THR A 119 8.65 -7.53 7.84
N GLU A 120 7.98 -6.40 8.01
CA GLU A 120 7.00 -6.19 9.09
C GLU A 120 5.89 -7.24 9.05
N ARG A 121 5.33 -7.50 7.86
CA ARG A 121 4.30 -8.54 7.69
C ARG A 121 4.82 -9.94 8.05
N GLU A 122 6.03 -10.28 7.65
CA GLU A 122 6.63 -11.58 7.98
C GLU A 122 6.88 -11.72 9.49
N VAL A 123 7.34 -10.67 10.16
CA VAL A 123 7.50 -10.65 11.63
C VAL A 123 6.15 -10.84 12.32
N VAL A 124 5.09 -10.15 11.85
CA VAL A 124 3.73 -10.33 12.40
C VAL A 124 3.24 -11.76 12.21
N LYS A 125 3.44 -12.36 11.03
CA LYS A 125 3.08 -13.78 10.79
C LYS A 125 3.83 -14.72 11.72
N MET A 126 5.12 -14.51 11.89
CA MET A 126 5.95 -15.30 12.81
C MET A 126 5.41 -15.21 14.25
N LYS A 127 5.07 -14.00 14.71
CA LYS A 127 4.50 -13.80 16.05
C LYS A 127 3.12 -14.42 16.21
N LYS A 128 2.27 -14.35 15.18
CA LYS A 128 0.97 -15.05 15.16
C LYS A 128 1.15 -16.57 15.26
N ALA A 129 2.11 -17.14 14.54
CA ALA A 129 2.41 -18.58 14.63
C ALA A 129 2.98 -18.97 16.00
N GLU A 130 3.86 -18.14 16.59
CA GLU A 130 4.38 -18.34 17.93
C GLU A 130 3.27 -18.32 18.99
N TYR A 131 2.32 -17.38 18.88
CA TYR A 131 1.14 -17.31 19.73
C TYR A 131 0.28 -18.58 19.61
N MET A 132 -0.05 -19.00 18.39
CA MET A 132 -0.90 -20.17 18.15
C MET A 132 -0.23 -21.49 18.59
N ARG A 133 1.08 -21.53 18.72
CA ARG A 133 1.77 -22.72 19.25
C ARG A 133 1.35 -23.08 20.66
N MET A 134 0.91 -22.11 21.46
CA MET A 134 0.37 -22.32 22.81
C MET A 134 -1.08 -22.78 22.85
N HIS A 135 -1.76 -22.73 21.71
CA HIS A 135 -3.18 -23.03 21.53
C HIS A 135 -3.43 -24.28 20.67
N ILE A 136 -2.42 -25.15 20.56
CA ILE A 136 -2.52 -26.40 19.79
C ILE A 136 -3.54 -27.32 20.49
N GLY A 137 -4.52 -27.80 19.72
CA GLY A 137 -5.59 -28.68 20.21
C GLY A 137 -6.88 -27.94 20.57
N GLU A 138 -6.88 -26.62 20.51
CA GLU A 138 -8.10 -25.84 20.69
C GLU A 138 -8.92 -25.77 19.37
N GLU A 139 -10.21 -25.64 19.49
CA GLU A 139 -11.15 -25.51 18.37
C GLU A 139 -11.58 -24.03 18.21
N TYR A 140 -11.60 -23.57 16.99
CA TYR A 140 -11.98 -22.18 16.66
C TYR A 140 -12.98 -22.12 15.51
N GLU A 141 -13.90 -21.18 15.59
CA GLU A 141 -14.67 -20.75 14.42
C GLU A 141 -13.83 -19.77 13.60
N GLY A 142 -13.83 -19.93 12.28
CA GLY A 142 -13.09 -19.07 11.36
C GLY A 142 -13.81 -18.85 10.05
N VAL A 143 -13.34 -17.86 9.29
CA VAL A 143 -13.88 -17.50 7.98
C VAL A 143 -12.88 -17.87 6.90
N ILE A 144 -13.35 -18.45 5.80
CA ILE A 144 -12.49 -18.75 4.65
C ILE A 144 -12.03 -17.43 4.03
N SER A 145 -10.72 -17.15 4.12
CA SER A 145 -10.06 -15.96 3.57
C SER A 145 -9.48 -16.20 2.17
N GLY A 146 -9.23 -17.47 1.82
CA GLY A 146 -8.68 -17.81 0.51
C GLY A 146 -8.82 -19.28 0.16
N VAL A 147 -8.87 -19.56 -1.15
CA VAL A 147 -8.91 -20.93 -1.68
C VAL A 147 -7.74 -21.09 -2.64
N THR A 148 -6.96 -22.14 -2.45
CA THR A 148 -5.80 -22.48 -3.29
C THR A 148 -5.84 -23.96 -3.70
N LYS A 149 -4.98 -24.34 -4.59
CA LYS A 149 -4.81 -25.76 -4.97
C LYS A 149 -4.27 -26.64 -3.85
N TRP A 150 -3.75 -26.05 -2.77
CA TRP A 150 -3.16 -26.76 -1.64
C TRP A 150 -4.13 -26.90 -0.46
N GLY A 151 -5.25 -26.17 -0.47
CA GLY A 151 -6.20 -26.13 0.61
C GLY A 151 -6.88 -24.77 0.73
N ILE A 152 -7.57 -24.59 1.83
CA ILE A 152 -8.26 -23.35 2.14
C ILE A 152 -7.53 -22.60 3.26
N TYR A 153 -7.42 -21.28 3.12
CA TYR A 153 -7.00 -20.41 4.20
C TYR A 153 -8.20 -20.03 5.04
N VAL A 154 -8.04 -20.13 6.35
CA VAL A 154 -9.09 -19.80 7.34
C VAL A 154 -8.52 -18.73 8.26
N GLU A 155 -9.21 -17.61 8.36
CA GLU A 155 -8.90 -16.52 9.27
C GLU A 155 -9.77 -16.65 10.53
N LEU A 156 -9.14 -16.59 11.69
CA LEU A 156 -9.76 -16.64 13.00
C LEU A 156 -10.18 -15.22 13.44
N PRO A 157 -11.08 -15.07 14.44
CA PRO A 157 -11.50 -13.76 14.96
C PRO A 157 -10.33 -12.90 15.49
N ASN A 158 -9.25 -13.52 15.93
CA ASN A 158 -8.00 -12.85 16.36
C ASN A 158 -7.07 -12.48 15.20
N THR A 159 -7.56 -12.56 13.97
CA THR A 159 -6.81 -12.26 12.73
C THR A 159 -5.65 -13.20 12.40
N VAL A 160 -5.53 -14.33 13.11
CA VAL A 160 -4.59 -15.37 12.70
C VAL A 160 -5.16 -16.13 11.52
N GLU A 161 -4.35 -16.35 10.50
CA GLU A 161 -4.71 -17.12 9.30
C GLU A 161 -3.92 -18.41 9.27
N GLY A 162 -4.59 -19.53 9.02
CA GLY A 162 -3.99 -20.84 8.88
C GLY A 162 -4.42 -21.54 7.60
N LEU A 163 -3.57 -22.44 7.08
CA LEU A 163 -3.88 -23.27 5.93
C LEU A 163 -4.45 -24.62 6.39
N VAL A 164 -5.67 -24.91 6.00
CA VAL A 164 -6.29 -26.24 6.13
C VAL A 164 -6.03 -26.99 4.82
N ILE A 165 -5.16 -27.98 4.89
CA ILE A 165 -4.80 -28.81 3.72
C ILE A 165 -5.97 -29.74 3.42
N MET A 166 -6.43 -29.75 2.17
CA MET A 166 -7.40 -30.71 1.66
C MET A 166 -6.64 -31.79 0.89
N PHE A 167 -6.83 -33.05 1.30
CA PHE A 167 -6.30 -34.23 0.64
C PHE A 167 -7.27 -34.75 -0.42
#